data_8b9dd62a9764c147691c5bc47bf5b886
#
_entry.id   8b9dd62a9764c147691c5bc47bf5b886
#
_cell.length_a   1.000
_cell.length_b   1.000
_cell.length_c   1.000
_cell.angle_alpha   90.00
_cell.angle_beta   90.00
_cell.angle_gamma   90.00
#
_symmetry.space_group_name_H-M   'P 1'
#
loop_
_entity.id
_entity.type
_entity.pdbx_description
1 polymer ?
#
loop_
_entity_poly.entity_id
_entity_poly.type
_entity_poly.pdbx_seq_one_letter_code
_entity_poly.pdbx_strand_id
1 'polypeptide(L)'
;MKFRLALGVAALALALTTPAMAELKYKPGEESRFHWDNMDQLKKVDLKGETLTIFGPWRGDDEAHIQVVLDYFRDATGAEVKYSSSENYEQQVVIDTEAGSPANISILPQPGLLADLAAKGHLVPLADGDASFVTDNYGAGASWVALGTYKGKDGGSHFYAFPYKADLKSLVWYVPENFQDAGYEIPKTMEELFALSDKIVADGGKPWCIGLGSGGATGWPATDWVEDLMLRTQSPDVYDKWVTNEIKFDSPEVVGAIEEFGKFAKNDAYVDGGAAGVASTDFRDSPKGLFTTPPKCYMHRQASFIPSFFPEGTEVGTDADFFYFPPFASKPDLGRPVLGAGTLVAITKDSKAARAFIDFLKMPLAHEIFMADGGFLTPLKTVNQDAYINDSARKQGEILSTATTFRFDGSDLMPGKIGAGAFWTGMVDFVGGKSAQDTGAAIQKAWDEIK
;
A
#
# COMPACT_ATOMS: atom_id res chain seq x y z
N MET A 1 -77.71 27.82 -18.69
CA MET A 1 -76.44 27.11 -19.07
C MET A 1 -75.73 26.72 -17.80
N LYS A 2 -75.72 25.42 -17.48
CA LYS A 2 -75.08 24.89 -16.26
C LYS A 2 -73.73 24.32 -16.68
N PHE A 3 -72.64 24.94 -16.20
CA PHE A 3 -71.28 24.40 -16.35
C PHE A 3 -71.02 23.36 -15.22
N ARG A 4 -70.71 22.14 -15.60
CA ARG A 4 -70.22 21.10 -14.70
C ARG A 4 -68.68 21.11 -14.73
N LEU A 5 -68.03 21.44 -13.60
CA LEU A 5 -66.62 21.25 -13.38
C LEU A 5 -66.37 19.75 -13.08
N ALA A 6 -65.56 19.09 -13.90
CA ALA A 6 -65.06 17.78 -13.62
C ALA A 6 -63.68 17.93 -12.92
N LEU A 7 -63.57 17.51 -11.64
CA LEU A 7 -62.30 17.37 -10.97
C LEU A 7 -61.63 16.01 -11.41
N GLY A 8 -60.57 16.14 -12.14
CA GLY A 8 -59.68 14.98 -12.40
C GLY A 8 -58.69 14.79 -11.23
N VAL A 9 -58.82 13.67 -10.54
CA VAL A 9 -57.83 13.24 -9.54
C VAL A 9 -56.69 12.57 -10.30
N ALA A 10 -55.51 13.24 -10.37
CA ALA A 10 -54.27 12.65 -10.85
C ALA A 10 -53.65 11.84 -9.71
N ALA A 11 -53.68 10.50 -9.81
CA ALA A 11 -52.96 9.62 -8.91
C ALA A 11 -51.46 9.70 -9.27
N LEU A 12 -50.65 10.33 -8.42
CA LEU A 12 -49.20 10.30 -8.51
C LEU A 12 -48.71 8.90 -8.02
N ALA A 13 -48.36 8.02 -8.96
CA ALA A 13 -47.67 6.79 -8.64
C ALA A 13 -46.22 7.14 -8.23
N LEU A 14 -45.91 7.11 -6.92
CA LEU A 14 -44.54 7.06 -6.45
C LEU A 14 -43.92 5.74 -6.90
N ALA A 15 -43.12 5.78 -7.94
CA ALA A 15 -42.23 4.69 -8.28
C ALA A 15 -41.15 4.63 -7.17
N LEU A 16 -41.27 3.67 -6.28
CA LEU A 16 -40.17 3.26 -5.38
C LEU A 16 -39.04 2.70 -6.27
N THR A 17 -38.08 3.52 -6.64
CA THR A 17 -36.84 3.05 -7.23
C THR A 17 -36.07 2.35 -6.13
N THR A 18 -36.16 1.02 -6.07
CA THR A 18 -35.17 0.23 -5.36
C THR A 18 -33.81 0.56 -5.98
N PRO A 19 -32.78 0.90 -5.17
CA PRO A 19 -31.44 1.05 -5.73
C PRO A 19 -31.08 -0.28 -6.40
N ALA A 20 -30.70 -0.21 -7.68
CA ALA A 20 -30.17 -1.36 -8.38
C ALA A 20 -28.90 -1.79 -7.61
N MET A 21 -28.92 -3.00 -7.05
CA MET A 21 -27.71 -3.59 -6.47
C MET A 21 -26.69 -3.73 -7.61
N ALA A 22 -25.45 -3.34 -7.37
CA ALA A 22 -24.38 -3.56 -8.34
C ALA A 22 -24.26 -5.06 -8.61
N GLU A 23 -24.13 -5.45 -9.88
CA GLU A 23 -23.89 -6.85 -10.22
C GLU A 23 -22.51 -7.25 -9.69
N LEU A 24 -22.44 -8.33 -8.91
CA LEU A 24 -21.19 -8.83 -8.36
C LEU A 24 -20.27 -9.31 -9.49
N LYS A 25 -19.00 -8.88 -9.45
CA LYS A 25 -18.01 -9.21 -10.48
C LYS A 25 -17.81 -10.71 -10.65
N TYR A 26 -17.73 -11.43 -9.54
CA TYR A 26 -17.66 -12.90 -9.51
C TYR A 26 -18.96 -13.42 -8.90
N LYS A 27 -19.64 -14.32 -9.61
CA LYS A 27 -20.95 -14.81 -9.16
C LYS A 27 -20.80 -15.90 -8.11
N PRO A 28 -21.46 -15.74 -6.95
CA PRO A 28 -21.40 -16.75 -5.90
C PRO A 28 -21.74 -18.16 -6.40
N GLY A 29 -20.81 -19.09 -6.13
CA GLY A 29 -20.96 -20.51 -6.49
C GLY A 29 -20.50 -20.91 -7.90
N GLU A 30 -20.11 -19.95 -8.77
CA GLU A 30 -19.66 -20.29 -10.14
C GLU A 30 -18.18 -20.69 -10.22
N GLU A 31 -17.31 -20.15 -9.36
CA GLU A 31 -15.87 -20.41 -9.38
C GLU A 31 -15.41 -21.07 -8.08
N SER A 32 -14.67 -22.19 -8.19
CA SER A 32 -14.20 -22.99 -7.05
C SER A 32 -12.99 -22.35 -6.32
N ARG A 33 -12.40 -21.29 -6.87
CA ARG A 33 -11.27 -20.58 -6.26
C ARG A 33 -11.66 -19.66 -5.10
N PHE A 34 -12.96 -19.54 -4.79
CA PHE A 34 -13.48 -18.69 -3.73
C PHE A 34 -14.19 -19.49 -2.65
N HIS A 35 -14.01 -19.08 -1.40
CA HIS A 35 -14.75 -19.65 -0.25
C HIS A 35 -16.17 -19.07 -0.17
N TRP A 36 -17.06 -19.50 -1.09
CA TRP A 36 -18.45 -19.00 -1.20
C TRP A 36 -19.32 -19.28 0.04
N ASP A 37 -18.97 -20.27 0.87
CA ASP A 37 -19.62 -20.53 2.15
C ASP A 37 -19.52 -19.33 3.10
N ASN A 38 -18.55 -18.45 2.93
CA ASN A 38 -18.43 -17.20 3.69
C ASN A 38 -19.55 -16.21 3.37
N MET A 39 -20.08 -16.20 2.14
CA MET A 39 -21.27 -15.40 1.80
C MET A 39 -22.49 -15.85 2.62
N ASP A 40 -22.68 -17.15 2.82
CA ASP A 40 -23.79 -17.68 3.59
C ASP A 40 -23.67 -17.35 5.08
N GLN A 41 -22.44 -17.23 5.58
CA GLN A 41 -22.18 -16.75 6.94
C GLN A 41 -22.46 -15.25 7.05
N LEU A 42 -22.00 -14.46 6.09
CA LEU A 42 -22.15 -13.01 6.07
C LEU A 42 -23.62 -12.59 5.92
N LYS A 43 -24.44 -13.31 5.14
CA LYS A 43 -25.88 -13.10 4.98
C LYS A 43 -26.71 -13.25 6.27
N LYS A 44 -26.13 -13.85 7.32
CA LYS A 44 -26.75 -13.91 8.66
C LYS A 44 -26.66 -12.59 9.42
N VAL A 45 -25.81 -11.68 8.94
CA VAL A 45 -25.60 -10.34 9.54
C VAL A 45 -26.53 -9.34 8.86
N ASP A 46 -27.62 -8.98 9.56
CA ASP A 46 -28.57 -7.97 9.05
C ASP A 46 -28.11 -6.55 9.45
N LEU A 47 -27.74 -5.77 8.43
CA LEU A 47 -27.34 -4.36 8.56
C LEU A 47 -28.22 -3.41 7.71
N LYS A 48 -29.44 -3.85 7.35
CA LYS A 48 -30.38 -2.99 6.62
C LYS A 48 -30.66 -1.71 7.40
N GLY A 49 -30.47 -0.57 6.73
CA GLY A 49 -30.62 0.74 7.34
C GLY A 49 -29.40 1.26 8.09
N GLU A 50 -28.35 0.45 8.23
CA GLU A 50 -27.04 0.90 8.75
C GLU A 50 -26.19 1.48 7.62
N THR A 51 -25.43 2.53 7.93
CA THR A 51 -24.44 3.11 7.02
C THR A 51 -23.04 2.84 7.57
N LEU A 52 -22.17 2.27 6.74
CA LEU A 52 -20.74 2.12 6.99
C LEU A 52 -20.00 3.16 6.16
N THR A 53 -19.27 4.06 6.82
CA THR A 53 -18.37 5.00 6.16
C THR A 53 -16.94 4.54 6.31
N ILE A 54 -16.20 4.51 5.19
CA ILE A 54 -14.80 4.09 5.12
C ILE A 54 -13.99 5.22 4.51
N PHE A 55 -12.89 5.60 5.16
CA PHE A 55 -11.93 6.55 4.62
C PHE A 55 -10.59 5.85 4.42
N GLY A 56 -10.05 5.87 3.20
CA GLY A 56 -8.87 5.11 2.83
C GLY A 56 -7.96 5.85 1.85
N PRO A 57 -6.72 5.35 1.66
CA PRO A 57 -5.72 5.99 0.81
C PRO A 57 -5.90 5.65 -0.69
N TRP A 58 -6.70 4.63 -1.00
CA TRP A 58 -6.83 4.11 -2.37
C TRP A 58 -7.68 5.01 -3.24
N ARG A 59 -7.19 5.34 -4.44
CA ARG A 59 -7.82 6.26 -5.39
C ARG A 59 -7.68 5.72 -6.82
N GLY A 60 -8.62 6.10 -7.69
CA GLY A 60 -8.59 5.66 -9.08
C GLY A 60 -8.69 4.15 -9.20
N ASP A 61 -7.73 3.52 -9.87
CA ASP A 61 -7.75 2.07 -10.12
C ASP A 61 -7.63 1.26 -8.82
N ASP A 62 -6.83 1.72 -7.84
CA ASP A 62 -6.78 1.11 -6.51
C ASP A 62 -8.13 1.16 -5.78
N GLU A 63 -8.88 2.26 -5.93
CA GLU A 63 -10.23 2.37 -5.36
C GLU A 63 -11.18 1.39 -6.03
N ALA A 64 -11.06 1.18 -7.35
CA ALA A 64 -11.91 0.24 -8.06
C ALA A 64 -11.80 -1.19 -7.49
N HIS A 65 -10.60 -1.63 -7.14
CA HIS A 65 -10.38 -2.94 -6.53
C HIS A 65 -11.08 -3.10 -5.17
N ILE A 66 -10.96 -2.13 -4.27
CA ILE A 66 -11.66 -2.23 -2.97
C ILE A 66 -13.17 -2.14 -3.14
N GLN A 67 -13.69 -1.37 -4.10
CA GLN A 67 -15.13 -1.32 -4.35
C GLN A 67 -15.71 -2.69 -4.71
N VAL A 68 -14.97 -3.52 -5.48
CA VAL A 68 -15.40 -4.89 -5.76
C VAL A 68 -15.59 -5.68 -4.47
N VAL A 69 -14.66 -5.60 -3.52
CA VAL A 69 -14.79 -6.28 -2.21
C VAL A 69 -15.99 -5.76 -1.41
N LEU A 70 -16.16 -4.44 -1.39
CA LEU A 70 -17.27 -3.78 -0.66
C LEU A 70 -18.64 -4.16 -1.21
N ASP A 71 -18.75 -4.47 -2.51
CA ASP A 71 -20.01 -4.90 -3.11
C ASP A 71 -20.52 -6.23 -2.52
N TYR A 72 -19.60 -7.17 -2.19
CA TYR A 72 -19.97 -8.41 -1.52
C TYR A 72 -20.47 -8.16 -0.09
N PHE A 73 -19.86 -7.23 0.64
CA PHE A 73 -20.35 -6.84 1.96
C PHE A 73 -21.72 -6.19 1.90
N ARG A 74 -21.94 -5.29 0.93
CA ARG A 74 -23.25 -4.64 0.69
C ARG A 74 -24.32 -5.68 0.35
N ASP A 75 -24.04 -6.55 -0.63
CA ASP A 75 -24.98 -7.57 -1.10
C ASP A 75 -25.41 -8.50 0.02
N ALA A 76 -24.45 -8.99 0.79
CA ALA A 76 -24.73 -9.96 1.83
C ALA A 76 -25.46 -9.38 3.06
N THR A 77 -25.10 -8.15 3.48
CA THR A 77 -25.57 -7.58 4.76
C THR A 77 -26.72 -6.59 4.61
N GLY A 78 -26.89 -6.01 3.42
CA GLY A 78 -27.86 -4.95 3.18
C GLY A 78 -27.41 -3.58 3.73
N ALA A 79 -26.16 -3.41 4.18
CA ALA A 79 -25.62 -2.14 4.63
C ALA A 79 -25.43 -1.16 3.47
N GLU A 80 -25.66 0.14 3.73
CA GLU A 80 -25.14 1.20 2.86
C GLU A 80 -23.66 1.41 3.15
N VAL A 81 -22.77 1.19 2.17
CA VAL A 81 -21.32 1.38 2.34
C VAL A 81 -20.85 2.56 1.49
N LYS A 82 -20.16 3.50 2.12
CA LYS A 82 -19.58 4.69 1.48
C LYS A 82 -18.08 4.69 1.69
N TYR A 83 -17.33 4.51 0.61
CA TYR A 83 -15.89 4.70 0.60
C TYR A 83 -15.58 6.11 0.13
N SER A 84 -14.58 6.73 0.74
CA SER A 84 -14.03 8.02 0.35
C SER A 84 -12.52 8.03 0.50
N SER A 85 -11.85 8.87 -0.27
CA SER A 85 -10.41 9.04 -0.27
C SER A 85 -10.02 10.51 -0.46
N SER A 86 -8.74 10.85 -0.22
CA SER A 86 -8.21 12.20 -0.37
C SER A 86 -6.77 12.16 -0.85
N GLU A 87 -6.33 13.19 -1.59
CA GLU A 87 -4.91 13.38 -1.91
C GLU A 87 -4.05 13.72 -0.68
N ASN A 88 -4.72 14.25 0.37
CA ASN A 88 -4.08 14.60 1.64
C ASN A 88 -4.61 13.68 2.74
N TYR A 89 -4.63 12.36 2.45
CA TYR A 89 -5.31 11.35 3.27
C TYR A 89 -4.80 11.37 4.72
N GLU A 90 -3.49 11.30 4.95
CA GLU A 90 -2.87 11.21 6.27
C GLU A 90 -3.17 12.43 7.13
N GLN A 91 -3.14 13.62 6.53
CA GLN A 91 -3.50 14.86 7.23
C GLN A 91 -4.99 14.92 7.51
N GLN A 92 -5.82 14.50 6.56
CA GLN A 92 -7.27 14.57 6.69
C GLN A 92 -7.80 13.62 7.77
N VAL A 93 -7.24 12.40 7.88
CA VAL A 93 -7.66 11.46 8.94
C VAL A 93 -7.37 12.02 10.33
N VAL A 94 -6.25 12.73 10.51
CA VAL A 94 -5.93 13.41 11.78
C VAL A 94 -6.94 14.53 12.05
N ILE A 95 -7.20 15.39 11.06
CA ILE A 95 -8.15 16.50 11.19
C ILE A 95 -9.54 16.00 11.56
N ASP A 96 -10.06 14.98 10.87
CA ASP A 96 -11.40 14.46 11.08
C ASP A 96 -11.57 13.81 12.45
N THR A 97 -10.54 13.07 12.90
CA THR A 97 -10.54 12.46 14.23
C THR A 97 -10.44 13.49 15.34
N GLU A 98 -9.61 14.52 15.20
CA GLU A 98 -9.48 15.62 16.18
C GLU A 98 -10.75 16.48 16.21
N ALA A 99 -11.45 16.66 15.08
CA ALA A 99 -12.73 17.34 14.99
C ALA A 99 -13.92 16.51 15.52
N GLY A 100 -13.71 15.23 15.86
CA GLY A 100 -14.77 14.34 16.35
C GLY A 100 -15.77 13.89 15.30
N SER A 101 -15.40 13.96 14.01
CA SER A 101 -16.24 13.59 12.85
C SER A 101 -15.58 12.59 11.91
N PRO A 102 -14.85 11.56 12.40
CA PRO A 102 -14.21 10.58 11.53
C PRO A 102 -15.23 9.69 10.83
N ALA A 103 -14.78 9.00 9.78
CA ALA A 103 -15.46 7.84 9.21
C ALA A 103 -15.60 6.73 10.28
N ASN A 104 -16.38 5.69 10.01
CA ASN A 104 -16.43 4.53 10.90
C ASN A 104 -15.11 3.74 10.86
N ILE A 105 -14.57 3.56 9.68
CA ILE A 105 -13.33 2.84 9.40
C ILE A 105 -12.33 3.80 8.76
N SER A 106 -11.08 3.73 9.22
CA SER A 106 -9.92 4.30 8.54
C SER A 106 -8.94 3.19 8.16
N ILE A 107 -8.47 3.24 6.91
CA ILE A 107 -7.53 2.25 6.35
C ILE A 107 -6.18 2.93 6.17
N LEU A 108 -5.17 2.55 6.96
CA LEU A 108 -3.86 3.18 6.95
C LEU A 108 -2.73 2.19 6.68
N PRO A 109 -1.78 2.54 5.83
CA PRO A 109 -0.55 1.78 5.70
C PRO A 109 0.49 2.09 6.80
N GLN A 110 0.31 3.17 7.61
CA GLN A 110 1.29 3.65 8.58
C GLN A 110 0.96 3.24 10.02
N PRO A 111 1.55 2.16 10.57
CA PRO A 111 1.42 1.79 11.98
C PRO A 111 1.83 2.91 12.95
N GLY A 112 2.84 3.71 12.59
CA GLY A 112 3.27 4.84 13.40
C GLY A 112 2.18 5.92 13.56
N LEU A 113 1.48 6.27 12.48
CA LEU A 113 0.35 7.19 12.54
C LEU A 113 -0.83 6.61 13.33
N LEU A 114 -1.10 5.30 13.17
CA LEU A 114 -2.10 4.60 13.98
C LEU A 114 -1.77 4.64 15.47
N ALA A 115 -0.48 4.47 15.84
CA ALA A 115 -0.04 4.58 17.21
C ALA A 115 -0.28 5.98 17.80
N ASP A 116 -0.01 7.04 17.02
CA ASP A 116 -0.29 8.43 17.39
C ASP A 116 -1.80 8.66 17.62
N LEU A 117 -2.65 8.12 16.74
CA LEU A 117 -4.11 8.20 16.87
C LEU A 117 -4.63 7.42 18.09
N ALA A 118 -4.08 6.22 18.35
CA ALA A 118 -4.42 5.41 19.53
C ALA A 118 -4.07 6.12 20.84
N ALA A 119 -2.87 6.70 20.93
CA ALA A 119 -2.41 7.42 22.11
C ALA A 119 -3.29 8.65 22.43
N LYS A 120 -3.86 9.29 21.41
CA LYS A 120 -4.82 10.40 21.56
C LYS A 120 -6.25 9.93 21.90
N GLY A 121 -6.56 8.64 21.76
CA GLY A 121 -7.88 8.06 21.98
C GLY A 121 -8.82 8.22 20.78
N HIS A 122 -8.27 8.31 19.57
CA HIS A 122 -9.03 8.44 18.31
C HIS A 122 -9.32 7.09 17.66
N LEU A 123 -8.81 5.98 18.20
CA LEU A 123 -9.10 4.62 17.74
C LEU A 123 -9.92 3.87 18.78
N VAL A 124 -10.73 2.96 18.30
CA VAL A 124 -11.52 2.04 19.13
C VAL A 124 -10.84 0.67 19.15
N PRO A 125 -10.55 0.08 20.32
CA PRO A 125 -9.99 -1.25 20.39
C PRO A 125 -10.86 -2.27 19.64
N LEU A 126 -10.22 -3.17 18.92
CA LEU A 126 -10.88 -4.32 18.28
C LEU A 126 -11.31 -5.34 19.34
N ALA A 127 -12.04 -6.36 18.95
CA ALA A 127 -12.50 -7.37 19.89
C ALA A 127 -11.32 -8.24 20.40
N ASP A 128 -11.43 -8.76 21.63
CA ASP A 128 -10.37 -9.54 22.27
C ASP A 128 -9.90 -10.75 21.45
N GLY A 129 -10.80 -11.34 20.64
CA GLY A 129 -10.47 -12.47 19.77
C GLY A 129 -9.74 -12.11 18.46
N ASP A 130 -9.69 -10.84 18.06
CA ASP A 130 -9.17 -10.45 16.76
C ASP A 130 -7.64 -10.60 16.68
N ALA A 131 -6.93 -10.26 17.76
CA ALA A 131 -5.48 -10.48 17.84
C ALA A 131 -5.13 -11.99 17.82
N SER A 132 -5.91 -12.82 18.53
CA SER A 132 -5.73 -14.29 18.53
C SER A 132 -5.99 -14.84 17.12
N PHE A 133 -7.04 -14.36 16.44
CA PHE A 133 -7.32 -14.77 15.05
C PHE A 133 -6.11 -14.50 14.14
N VAL A 134 -5.53 -13.31 14.21
CA VAL A 134 -4.35 -12.95 13.41
C VAL A 134 -3.14 -13.82 13.78
N THR A 135 -2.90 -14.05 15.07
CA THR A 135 -1.79 -14.91 15.54
C THR A 135 -1.89 -16.32 14.94
N ASP A 136 -3.08 -16.90 14.93
CA ASP A 136 -3.30 -18.30 14.56
C ASP A 136 -3.37 -18.50 13.04
N ASN A 137 -3.95 -17.55 12.32
CA ASN A 137 -4.29 -17.71 10.91
C ASN A 137 -3.34 -16.99 9.94
N TYR A 138 -2.47 -16.09 10.41
CA TYR A 138 -1.53 -15.39 9.52
C TYR A 138 -0.15 -16.04 9.53
N GLY A 139 0.53 -16.01 8.40
CA GLY A 139 1.97 -16.23 8.35
C GLY A 139 2.68 -15.16 9.19
N ALA A 140 3.57 -15.56 10.11
CA ALA A 140 4.20 -14.66 11.09
C ALA A 140 3.18 -13.84 11.93
N GLY A 141 2.06 -14.45 12.33
CA GLY A 141 0.91 -13.77 12.94
C GLY A 141 1.25 -12.87 14.13
N ALA A 142 2.18 -13.28 14.99
CA ALA A 142 2.63 -12.44 16.12
C ALA A 142 3.23 -11.09 15.66
N SER A 143 3.95 -11.07 14.54
CA SER A 143 4.50 -9.83 13.97
C SER A 143 3.40 -8.91 13.45
N TRP A 144 2.38 -9.48 12.79
CA TRP A 144 1.22 -8.72 12.32
C TRP A 144 0.38 -8.16 13.46
N VAL A 145 0.22 -8.91 14.56
CA VAL A 145 -0.45 -8.41 15.78
C VAL A 145 0.34 -7.23 16.37
N ALA A 146 1.67 -7.31 16.40
CA ALA A 146 2.49 -6.21 16.90
C ALA A 146 2.28 -4.91 16.10
N LEU A 147 2.12 -5.01 14.77
CA LEU A 147 1.85 -3.85 13.89
C LEU A 147 0.48 -3.18 14.15
N GLY A 148 -0.49 -3.89 14.71
CA GLY A 148 -1.82 -3.35 15.05
C GLY A 148 -2.03 -3.05 16.54
N THR A 149 -0.99 -3.25 17.39
CA THR A 149 -1.08 -3.13 18.86
C THR A 149 -0.37 -1.88 19.33
N TYR A 150 -1.11 -0.97 19.97
CA TYR A 150 -0.60 0.32 20.40
C TYR A 150 -1.00 0.64 21.85
N LYS A 151 -0.28 1.58 22.48
CA LYS A 151 -0.70 2.17 23.78
C LYS A 151 -1.86 3.13 23.52
N GLY A 152 -2.98 2.88 24.19
CA GLY A 152 -4.13 3.76 24.16
C GLY A 152 -3.97 4.96 25.10
N LYS A 153 -4.92 5.89 25.04
CA LYS A 153 -5.01 7.05 25.92
C LYS A 153 -5.10 6.68 27.42
N ASP A 154 -5.60 5.49 27.72
CA ASP A 154 -5.66 4.90 29.06
C ASP A 154 -4.31 4.36 29.55
N GLY A 155 -3.28 4.36 28.71
CA GLY A 155 -1.96 3.79 28.95
C GLY A 155 -1.88 2.27 28.80
N GLY A 156 -3.01 1.60 28.57
CA GLY A 156 -3.08 0.18 28.26
C GLY A 156 -2.66 -0.12 26.81
N SER A 157 -2.17 -1.33 26.59
CA SER A 157 -1.86 -1.81 25.24
C SER A 157 -3.04 -2.60 24.69
N HIS A 158 -3.57 -2.19 23.52
CA HIS A 158 -4.74 -2.81 22.89
C HIS A 158 -4.48 -3.06 21.41
N PHE A 159 -5.15 -4.06 20.85
CA PHE A 159 -5.15 -4.31 19.42
C PHE A 159 -6.19 -3.38 18.76
N TYR A 160 -5.72 -2.42 17.96
CA TYR A 160 -6.55 -1.36 17.37
C TYR A 160 -6.75 -1.51 15.87
N ALA A 161 -5.83 -2.17 15.18
CA ALA A 161 -5.85 -2.20 13.72
C ALA A 161 -5.64 -3.62 13.20
N PHE A 162 -6.55 -4.05 12.33
CA PHE A 162 -6.54 -5.35 11.69
C PHE A 162 -5.69 -5.31 10.42
N PRO A 163 -4.62 -6.10 10.29
CA PRO A 163 -3.81 -6.17 9.08
C PRO A 163 -4.62 -6.88 7.98
N TYR A 164 -4.86 -6.20 6.86
CA TYR A 164 -5.68 -6.73 5.80
C TYR A 164 -4.87 -7.05 4.55
N LYS A 165 -4.08 -6.10 4.06
CA LYS A 165 -3.29 -6.23 2.84
C LYS A 165 -1.81 -6.24 3.19
N ALA A 166 -1.03 -7.10 2.52
CA ALA A 166 0.43 -7.05 2.51
C ALA A 166 0.93 -6.52 1.16
N ASP A 167 2.07 -5.84 1.17
CA ASP A 167 2.76 -5.36 -0.02
C ASP A 167 4.23 -5.80 0.03
N LEU A 168 4.75 -6.22 -1.12
CA LEU A 168 6.16 -6.53 -1.32
C LEU A 168 6.81 -5.35 -2.03
N LYS A 169 7.82 -4.71 -1.41
CA LYS A 169 8.44 -3.49 -1.91
C LYS A 169 9.79 -3.69 -2.62
N SER A 170 10.43 -4.84 -2.45
CA SER A 170 11.74 -5.15 -3.04
C SER A 170 11.65 -5.67 -4.48
N LEU A 171 10.92 -4.97 -5.34
CA LEU A 171 10.70 -5.36 -6.73
C LEU A 171 11.21 -4.31 -7.72
N VAL A 172 11.73 -4.78 -8.86
CA VAL A 172 12.03 -3.96 -10.03
C VAL A 172 11.22 -4.48 -11.21
N TRP A 173 10.34 -3.64 -11.71
CA TRP A 173 9.45 -3.91 -12.83
C TRP A 173 10.10 -3.54 -14.16
N TYR A 174 9.85 -4.33 -15.19
CA TYR A 174 10.36 -4.14 -16.54
C TYR A 174 9.42 -4.75 -17.57
N VAL A 175 9.60 -4.40 -18.85
CA VAL A 175 8.91 -5.02 -19.99
C VAL A 175 9.85 -6.06 -20.59
N PRO A 176 9.50 -7.37 -20.55
CA PRO A 176 10.36 -8.44 -21.05
C PRO A 176 10.78 -8.27 -22.51
N GLU A 177 9.86 -7.84 -23.39
CA GLU A 177 10.13 -7.58 -24.80
C GLU A 177 11.22 -6.51 -24.98
N ASN A 178 11.17 -5.40 -24.24
CA ASN A 178 12.18 -4.35 -24.30
C ASN A 178 13.57 -4.84 -23.90
N PHE A 179 13.64 -5.74 -22.90
CA PHE A 179 14.90 -6.36 -22.47
C PHE A 179 15.43 -7.32 -23.53
N GLN A 180 14.56 -8.14 -24.09
CA GLN A 180 14.91 -9.10 -25.15
C GLN A 180 15.43 -8.39 -26.39
N ASP A 181 14.73 -7.38 -26.87
CA ASP A 181 15.08 -6.61 -28.06
C ASP A 181 16.42 -5.88 -27.92
N ALA A 182 16.71 -5.37 -26.72
CA ALA A 182 17.97 -4.70 -26.41
C ALA A 182 19.10 -5.65 -25.98
N GLY A 183 18.82 -6.95 -25.77
CA GLY A 183 19.79 -7.94 -25.32
C GLY A 183 20.26 -7.67 -23.88
N TYR A 184 19.32 -7.22 -23.00
CA TYR A 184 19.60 -7.01 -21.58
C TYR A 184 19.27 -8.26 -20.77
N GLU A 185 20.08 -8.52 -19.75
CA GLU A 185 19.90 -9.65 -18.82
C GLU A 185 19.44 -9.14 -17.45
N ILE A 186 18.66 -9.96 -16.74
CA ILE A 186 18.21 -9.65 -15.38
C ILE A 186 19.40 -9.68 -14.42
N PRO A 187 19.70 -8.56 -13.73
CA PRO A 187 20.83 -8.47 -12.81
C PRO A 187 20.54 -9.26 -11.51
N LYS A 188 21.54 -9.93 -10.97
CA LYS A 188 21.46 -10.74 -9.74
C LYS A 188 22.09 -10.05 -8.55
N THR A 189 22.93 -9.04 -8.80
CA THR A 189 23.59 -8.24 -7.77
C THR A 189 23.41 -6.75 -8.06
N MET A 190 23.62 -5.92 -7.03
CA MET A 190 23.54 -4.46 -7.17
C MET A 190 24.63 -3.96 -8.14
N GLU A 191 25.80 -4.56 -8.12
CA GLU A 191 26.92 -4.23 -9.02
C GLU A 191 26.53 -4.52 -10.49
N GLU A 192 25.84 -5.64 -10.76
CA GLU A 192 25.31 -5.95 -12.09
C GLU A 192 24.18 -4.98 -12.48
N LEU A 193 23.35 -4.55 -11.52
CA LEU A 193 22.28 -3.56 -11.76
C LEU A 193 22.85 -2.19 -12.18
N PHE A 194 23.92 -1.74 -11.54
CA PHE A 194 24.63 -0.53 -11.97
C PHE A 194 25.27 -0.71 -13.35
N ALA A 195 25.92 -1.86 -13.60
CA ALA A 195 26.52 -2.15 -14.91
C ALA A 195 25.46 -2.19 -16.04
N LEU A 196 24.28 -2.76 -15.76
CA LEU A 196 23.13 -2.71 -16.69
C LEU A 196 22.66 -1.27 -16.92
N SER A 197 22.55 -0.47 -15.85
CA SER A 197 22.16 0.93 -15.96
C SER A 197 23.13 1.73 -16.82
N ASP A 198 24.44 1.55 -16.63
CA ASP A 198 25.48 2.19 -17.45
C ASP A 198 25.41 1.71 -18.92
N LYS A 199 25.15 0.43 -19.16
CA LYS A 199 24.97 -0.13 -20.50
C LYS A 199 23.77 0.52 -21.20
N ILE A 200 22.62 0.62 -20.53
CA ILE A 200 21.41 1.27 -21.09
C ILE A 200 21.71 2.72 -21.48
N VAL A 201 22.48 3.47 -20.65
CA VAL A 201 22.90 4.84 -20.97
C VAL A 201 23.83 4.86 -22.19
N ALA A 202 24.79 3.93 -22.26
CA ALA A 202 25.70 3.83 -23.40
C ALA A 202 24.97 3.49 -24.71
N ASP A 203 23.88 2.73 -24.65
CA ASP A 203 23.00 2.41 -25.76
C ASP A 203 22.04 3.57 -26.12
N GLY A 204 22.08 4.69 -25.38
CA GLY A 204 21.29 5.92 -25.60
C GLY A 204 19.92 5.92 -24.91
N GLY A 205 19.63 4.95 -24.06
CA GLY A 205 18.39 4.85 -23.26
C GLY A 205 18.49 5.49 -21.89
N LYS A 206 17.40 5.44 -21.14
CA LYS A 206 17.31 5.80 -19.70
C LYS A 206 17.00 4.54 -18.92
N PRO A 207 17.84 4.13 -17.94
CA PRO A 207 17.56 2.90 -17.19
C PRO A 207 16.33 3.03 -16.29
N TRP A 208 16.03 4.20 -15.71
CA TRP A 208 15.07 4.29 -14.62
C TRP A 208 13.91 5.24 -14.88
N CYS A 209 12.71 4.73 -14.58
CA CYS A 209 11.50 5.49 -14.34
C CYS A 209 11.36 5.71 -12.83
N ILE A 210 11.49 6.93 -12.33
CA ILE A 210 11.32 7.25 -10.90
C ILE A 210 10.39 8.45 -10.77
N GLY A 211 9.39 8.34 -9.90
CA GLY A 211 8.47 9.42 -9.57
C GLY A 211 8.15 9.42 -8.08
N LEU A 212 8.24 10.59 -7.43
CA LEU A 212 8.00 10.79 -6.00
C LEU A 212 6.66 11.45 -5.69
N GLY A 213 5.98 12.01 -6.72
CA GLY A 213 4.72 12.72 -6.55
C GLY A 213 3.62 11.80 -6.04
N SER A 214 2.89 12.24 -5.01
CA SER A 214 1.76 11.54 -4.40
C SER A 214 0.85 12.51 -3.61
N GLY A 215 0.59 13.70 -4.14
CA GLY A 215 -0.18 14.71 -3.42
C GLY A 215 0.46 15.07 -2.08
N GLY A 216 -0.30 15.02 -0.98
CA GLY A 216 0.21 15.30 0.36
C GLY A 216 1.22 14.28 0.89
N ALA A 217 1.28 13.10 0.30
CA ALA A 217 2.24 12.05 0.64
C ALA A 217 3.48 12.04 -0.28
N THR A 218 3.70 13.10 -1.08
CA THR A 218 4.87 13.22 -1.96
C THR A 218 6.16 12.98 -1.20
N GLY A 219 6.98 12.04 -1.70
CA GLY A 219 8.25 11.63 -1.10
C GLY A 219 8.28 10.18 -0.61
N TRP A 220 7.13 9.55 -0.31
CA TRP A 220 7.10 8.15 0.15
C TRP A 220 7.79 7.16 -0.80
N PRO A 221 7.76 7.31 -2.16
CA PRO A 221 8.49 6.37 -3.00
C PRO A 221 10.01 6.42 -2.79
N ALA A 222 10.54 7.59 -2.39
CA ALA A 222 11.97 7.72 -2.10
C ALA A 222 12.35 7.13 -0.74
N THR A 223 11.49 7.21 0.28
CA THR A 223 11.76 6.54 1.56
C THR A 223 11.85 5.03 1.38
N ASP A 224 10.97 4.44 0.56
CA ASP A 224 11.03 3.03 0.16
C ASP A 224 12.38 2.61 -0.45
N TRP A 225 12.98 3.49 -1.28
CA TRP A 225 14.31 3.24 -1.83
C TRP A 225 15.37 3.25 -0.74
N VAL A 226 15.37 4.24 0.16
CA VAL A 226 16.34 4.37 1.24
C VAL A 226 16.23 3.19 2.20
N GLU A 227 15.02 2.79 2.56
CA GLU A 227 14.75 1.67 3.45
C GLU A 227 15.23 0.34 2.87
N ASP A 228 14.95 0.11 1.59
CA ASP A 228 15.40 -1.09 0.90
C ASP A 228 16.94 -1.11 0.74
N LEU A 229 17.57 0.04 0.53
CA LEU A 229 19.02 0.20 0.51
C LEU A 229 19.63 0.05 1.91
N MET A 230 18.95 0.50 2.97
CA MET A 230 19.36 0.20 4.35
C MET A 230 19.45 -1.30 4.59
N LEU A 231 18.45 -2.08 4.18
CA LEU A 231 18.44 -3.54 4.31
C LEU A 231 19.53 -4.24 3.48
N ARG A 232 20.05 -3.59 2.44
CA ARG A 232 21.14 -4.12 1.57
C ARG A 232 22.51 -3.64 1.97
N THR A 233 22.61 -2.62 2.81
CA THR A 233 23.88 -2.04 3.23
C THR A 233 24.17 -2.25 4.71
N GLN A 234 23.14 -2.46 5.52
CA GLN A 234 23.19 -2.57 6.96
C GLN A 234 22.55 -3.86 7.48
N SER A 235 22.89 -4.28 8.70
CA SER A 235 22.23 -5.40 9.35
C SER A 235 20.78 -5.08 9.74
N PRO A 236 19.92 -6.09 9.90
CA PRO A 236 18.56 -5.89 10.37
C PRO A 236 18.47 -5.18 11.74
N ASP A 237 19.44 -5.40 12.64
CA ASP A 237 19.54 -4.73 13.94
C ASP A 237 19.79 -3.21 13.80
N VAL A 238 20.60 -2.81 12.82
CA VAL A 238 20.81 -1.38 12.49
C VAL A 238 19.52 -0.74 11.96
N TYR A 239 18.80 -1.46 11.08
CA TYR A 239 17.51 -1.01 10.58
C TYR A 239 16.49 -0.78 11.72
N ASP A 240 16.34 -1.77 12.61
CA ASP A 240 15.41 -1.70 13.73
C ASP A 240 15.74 -0.54 14.69
N LYS A 241 17.02 -0.33 14.98
CA LYS A 241 17.51 0.78 15.80
C LYS A 241 17.33 2.16 15.13
N TRP A 242 17.42 2.22 13.80
CA TRP A 242 17.13 3.46 13.08
C TRP A 242 15.64 3.81 13.15
N VAL A 243 14.76 2.85 12.94
CA VAL A 243 13.30 3.05 13.04
C VAL A 243 12.87 3.56 14.42
N THR A 244 13.59 3.18 15.48
CA THR A 244 13.34 3.63 16.87
C THR A 244 14.16 4.85 17.30
N ASN A 245 14.94 5.43 16.38
CA ASN A 245 15.84 6.57 16.62
C ASN A 245 16.99 6.31 17.63
N GLU A 246 17.31 5.06 17.88
CA GLU A 246 18.55 4.70 18.58
C GLU A 246 19.77 4.98 17.67
N ILE A 247 19.65 4.71 16.36
CA ILE A 247 20.54 5.20 15.32
C ILE A 247 19.91 6.43 14.69
N LYS A 248 20.69 7.50 14.58
CA LYS A 248 20.22 8.82 14.14
C LYS A 248 20.14 8.91 12.61
N PHE A 249 19.26 9.78 12.11
CA PHE A 249 19.13 10.02 10.66
C PHE A 249 20.40 10.64 10.02
N ASP A 250 21.18 11.36 10.79
CA ASP A 250 22.45 11.93 10.36
C ASP A 250 23.66 11.04 10.60
N SER A 251 23.43 9.77 10.99
CA SER A 251 24.48 8.76 11.14
C SER A 251 25.04 8.32 9.78
N PRO A 252 26.29 7.84 9.73
CA PRO A 252 26.90 7.38 8.48
C PRO A 252 26.11 6.26 7.79
N GLU A 253 25.44 5.39 8.55
CA GLU A 253 24.64 4.27 8.04
C GLU A 253 23.46 4.77 7.21
N VAL A 254 22.70 5.73 7.74
CA VAL A 254 21.51 6.29 7.10
C VAL A 254 21.88 7.24 5.98
N VAL A 255 22.84 8.13 6.22
CA VAL A 255 23.37 9.04 5.19
C VAL A 255 23.90 8.26 4.00
N GLY A 256 24.62 7.16 4.25
CA GLY A 256 25.11 6.26 3.18
C GLY A 256 23.99 5.65 2.34
N ALA A 257 22.87 5.24 2.94
CA ALA A 257 21.72 4.73 2.19
C ALA A 257 21.02 5.83 1.35
N ILE A 258 20.94 7.06 1.88
CA ILE A 258 20.44 8.23 1.12
C ILE A 258 21.38 8.53 -0.07
N GLU A 259 22.71 8.47 0.11
CA GLU A 259 23.67 8.63 -0.97
C GLU A 259 23.54 7.55 -2.05
N GLU A 260 23.34 6.28 -1.64
CA GLU A 260 23.10 5.18 -2.60
C GLU A 260 21.85 5.45 -3.45
N PHE A 261 20.74 5.90 -2.85
CA PHE A 261 19.56 6.33 -3.61
C PHE A 261 19.87 7.47 -4.57
N GLY A 262 20.72 8.41 -4.15
CA GLY A 262 21.15 9.53 -4.99
C GLY A 262 21.87 9.10 -6.28
N LYS A 263 22.57 7.97 -6.28
CA LYS A 263 23.22 7.43 -7.49
C LYS A 263 22.19 7.08 -8.58
N PHE A 264 20.98 6.69 -8.20
CA PHE A 264 19.87 6.46 -9.12
C PHE A 264 19.14 7.78 -9.44
N ALA A 265 18.56 8.42 -8.44
CA ALA A 265 17.57 9.48 -8.59
C ALA A 265 18.17 10.86 -8.98
N LYS A 266 19.44 11.14 -8.66
CA LYS A 266 20.13 12.41 -8.98
C LYS A 266 21.03 12.33 -10.20
N ASN A 267 21.06 11.20 -10.90
CA ASN A 267 21.82 11.03 -12.12
C ASN A 267 20.93 11.31 -13.35
N ASP A 268 21.09 12.47 -13.96
CA ASP A 268 20.31 12.87 -15.15
C ASP A 268 20.47 11.90 -16.33
N ALA A 269 21.58 11.16 -16.41
CA ALA A 269 21.74 10.14 -17.43
C ALA A 269 20.87 8.91 -17.15
N TYR A 270 20.57 8.64 -15.90
CA TYR A 270 19.84 7.43 -15.47
C TYR A 270 18.32 7.57 -15.54
N VAL A 271 17.78 8.76 -15.30
CA VAL A 271 16.33 8.92 -15.07
C VAL A 271 15.65 9.61 -16.27
N ASP A 272 14.47 9.10 -16.64
CA ASP A 272 13.60 9.81 -17.57
C ASP A 272 13.14 11.14 -16.96
N GLY A 273 13.31 12.23 -17.71
CA GLY A 273 13.07 13.59 -17.21
C GLY A 273 14.17 14.16 -16.30
N GLY A 274 15.26 13.41 -16.01
CA GLY A 274 16.34 13.79 -15.13
C GLY A 274 15.92 13.94 -13.66
N ALA A 275 16.84 14.39 -12.80
CA ALA A 275 16.59 14.55 -11.36
C ALA A 275 15.41 15.49 -11.06
N ALA A 276 15.20 16.53 -11.86
CA ALA A 276 14.06 17.45 -11.70
C ALA A 276 12.71 16.77 -11.96
N GLY A 277 12.67 15.83 -12.91
CA GLY A 277 11.49 14.99 -13.20
C GLY A 277 11.12 14.06 -12.06
N VAL A 278 12.10 13.55 -11.32
CA VAL A 278 11.88 12.61 -10.20
C VAL A 278 10.94 13.21 -9.15
N ALA A 279 11.18 14.43 -8.71
CA ALA A 279 10.37 15.06 -7.66
C ALA A 279 8.93 15.39 -8.12
N SER A 280 8.72 15.66 -9.41
CA SER A 280 7.45 16.17 -9.95
C SER A 280 6.57 15.09 -10.60
N THR A 281 7.15 13.96 -11.04
CA THR A 281 6.37 12.87 -11.66
C THR A 281 5.58 12.13 -10.58
N ASP A 282 4.27 11.98 -10.79
CA ASP A 282 3.42 11.17 -9.91
C ASP A 282 3.84 9.69 -9.99
N PHE A 283 3.85 8.99 -8.85
CA PHE A 283 4.28 7.60 -8.78
C PHE A 283 3.41 6.67 -9.64
N ARG A 284 2.13 7.04 -9.88
CA ARG A 284 1.19 6.30 -10.72
C ARG A 284 1.50 6.47 -12.22
N ASP A 285 2.11 7.59 -12.58
CA ASP A 285 2.46 7.89 -13.97
C ASP A 285 3.88 7.43 -14.31
N SER A 286 4.75 7.33 -13.32
CA SER A 286 6.16 6.99 -13.55
C SER A 286 6.40 5.65 -14.26
N PRO A 287 5.66 4.54 -14.00
CA PRO A 287 5.86 3.27 -14.69
C PRO A 287 5.44 3.30 -16.18
N LYS A 288 4.61 4.26 -16.59
CA LYS A 288 4.08 4.32 -17.98
C LYS A 288 5.19 4.49 -19.01
N GLY A 289 6.34 5.03 -18.61
CA GLY A 289 7.52 5.14 -19.46
C GLY A 289 8.08 3.80 -19.96
N LEU A 290 7.86 2.70 -19.22
CA LEU A 290 8.24 1.34 -19.61
C LEU A 290 7.55 0.88 -20.90
N PHE A 291 6.30 1.32 -21.11
CA PHE A 291 5.37 0.84 -22.15
C PHE A 291 5.34 1.73 -23.40
N THR A 292 6.18 2.76 -23.48
CA THR A 292 6.25 3.61 -24.68
C THR A 292 7.12 2.95 -25.75
N THR A 293 6.90 3.31 -27.02
CA THR A 293 7.71 2.83 -28.14
C THR A 293 8.34 4.01 -28.88
N PRO A 294 9.68 4.21 -28.80
CA PRO A 294 10.61 3.46 -27.96
C PRO A 294 10.37 3.68 -26.45
N PRO A 295 10.87 2.78 -25.59
CA PRO A 295 10.71 2.94 -24.13
C PRO A 295 11.45 4.19 -23.65
N LYS A 296 10.78 5.00 -22.81
CA LYS A 296 11.41 6.16 -22.18
C LYS A 296 12.37 5.76 -21.08
N CYS A 297 12.12 4.63 -20.46
CA CYS A 297 12.94 4.03 -19.41
C CYS A 297 12.70 2.51 -19.38
N TYR A 298 13.65 1.76 -18.83
CA TYR A 298 13.64 0.30 -18.91
C TYR A 298 13.27 -0.39 -17.61
N MET A 299 13.45 0.25 -16.47
CA MET A 299 13.24 -0.32 -15.14
C MET A 299 12.48 0.66 -14.24
N HIS A 300 11.63 0.10 -13.35
CA HIS A 300 10.87 0.85 -12.36
C HIS A 300 10.86 0.09 -11.01
N ARG A 301 11.54 0.61 -9.98
CA ARG A 301 11.49 -0.01 -8.66
C ARG A 301 10.26 0.48 -7.92
N GLN A 302 9.34 -0.44 -7.62
CA GLN A 302 8.09 -0.13 -6.91
C GLN A 302 7.46 -1.40 -6.33
N ALA A 303 6.53 -1.21 -5.41
CA ALA A 303 5.82 -2.28 -4.71
C ALA A 303 4.89 -3.11 -5.60
N SER A 304 4.42 -4.23 -5.04
CA SER A 304 3.56 -5.23 -5.68
C SER A 304 2.22 -4.71 -6.20
N PHE A 305 1.76 -3.57 -5.74
CA PHE A 305 0.50 -2.96 -6.18
C PHE A 305 0.63 -2.14 -7.48
N ILE A 306 1.84 -1.78 -7.92
CA ILE A 306 2.05 -0.84 -9.05
C ILE A 306 1.41 -1.28 -10.37
N PRO A 307 1.20 -2.59 -10.65
CA PRO A 307 0.48 -3.00 -11.85
C PRO A 307 -0.91 -2.40 -12.03
N SER A 308 -1.56 -1.97 -10.94
CA SER A 308 -2.84 -1.26 -11.00
C SER A 308 -2.77 0.07 -11.79
N PHE A 309 -1.55 0.59 -12.00
CA PHE A 309 -1.31 1.84 -12.73
C PHE A 309 -0.61 1.64 -14.08
N PHE A 310 -0.45 0.40 -14.52
CA PHE A 310 0.05 0.09 -15.85
C PHE A 310 -1.02 0.43 -16.91
N PRO A 311 -0.67 0.57 -18.19
CA PRO A 311 -1.65 0.74 -19.23
C PRO A 311 -2.72 -0.34 -19.20
N GLU A 312 -3.97 0.04 -19.51
CA GLU A 312 -5.10 -0.91 -19.56
C GLU A 312 -4.79 -2.08 -20.50
N GLY A 313 -5.11 -3.29 -20.08
CA GLY A 313 -4.86 -4.52 -20.81
C GLY A 313 -3.46 -5.10 -20.65
N THR A 314 -2.57 -4.50 -19.84
CA THR A 314 -1.24 -5.07 -19.54
C THR A 314 -1.36 -6.40 -18.80
N GLU A 315 -0.84 -7.48 -19.38
CA GLU A 315 -0.76 -8.79 -18.75
C GLU A 315 0.55 -8.94 -17.96
N VAL A 316 0.43 -8.93 -16.62
CA VAL A 316 1.57 -9.14 -15.72
C VAL A 316 2.05 -10.59 -15.78
N GLY A 317 3.33 -10.79 -16.03
CA GLY A 317 3.95 -12.07 -16.35
C GLY A 317 4.24 -12.26 -17.85
N THR A 318 3.68 -11.41 -18.70
CA THR A 318 3.86 -11.43 -20.18
C THR A 318 4.33 -10.07 -20.67
N ASP A 319 3.47 -9.03 -20.56
CA ASP A 319 3.78 -7.68 -21.06
C ASP A 319 4.66 -6.90 -20.09
N ALA A 320 4.50 -7.17 -18.79
CA ALA A 320 5.34 -6.66 -17.72
C ALA A 320 5.69 -7.79 -16.76
N ASP A 321 6.90 -7.81 -16.26
CA ASP A 321 7.33 -8.74 -15.23
C ASP A 321 8.24 -8.02 -14.23
N PHE A 322 8.70 -8.70 -13.21
CA PHE A 322 9.55 -8.15 -12.19
C PHE A 322 10.73 -9.06 -11.88
N PHE A 323 11.77 -8.47 -11.32
CA PHE A 323 12.82 -9.20 -10.63
C PHE A 323 13.03 -8.63 -9.22
N TYR A 324 13.58 -9.47 -8.35
CA TYR A 324 13.91 -9.06 -7.00
C TYR A 324 14.99 -7.97 -7.02
N PHE A 325 14.78 -6.86 -6.31
CA PHE A 325 15.77 -5.78 -6.16
C PHE A 325 17.03 -6.37 -5.53
N PRO A 326 18.17 -6.40 -6.24
CA PRO A 326 19.24 -7.31 -5.89
C PRO A 326 20.06 -6.87 -4.67
N PRO A 327 20.72 -7.81 -3.95
CA PRO A 327 21.65 -7.50 -2.89
C PRO A 327 23.01 -7.06 -3.47
N PHE A 328 23.85 -6.42 -2.66
CA PHE A 328 25.25 -6.19 -3.01
C PHE A 328 26.04 -7.51 -2.92
N ALA A 329 26.79 -7.85 -3.98
CA ALA A 329 27.70 -8.99 -3.97
C ALA A 329 28.81 -8.82 -2.92
N SER A 330 29.18 -7.57 -2.61
CA SER A 330 30.14 -7.21 -1.58
C SER A 330 29.65 -7.41 -0.14
N LYS A 331 28.34 -7.72 0.07
CA LYS A 331 27.71 -7.90 1.38
C LYS A 331 26.91 -9.22 1.48
N PRO A 332 27.56 -10.38 1.23
CA PRO A 332 26.87 -11.66 1.15
C PRO A 332 26.17 -12.08 2.46
N ASP A 333 26.68 -11.62 3.60
CA ASP A 333 26.14 -11.95 4.92
C ASP A 333 24.75 -11.37 5.18
N LEU A 334 24.32 -10.34 4.41
CA LEU A 334 22.97 -9.79 4.51
C LEU A 334 21.92 -10.65 3.78
N GLY A 335 22.34 -11.60 2.94
CA GLY A 335 21.48 -12.54 2.25
C GLY A 335 20.52 -11.86 1.25
N ARG A 336 19.26 -12.22 1.33
CA ARG A 336 18.19 -11.69 0.47
C ARG A 336 17.11 -11.01 1.31
N PRO A 337 17.38 -9.80 1.79
CA PRO A 337 16.40 -9.07 2.60
C PRO A 337 15.23 -8.58 1.76
N VAL A 338 14.04 -8.53 2.36
CA VAL A 338 12.81 -8.05 1.75
C VAL A 338 12.25 -6.90 2.57
N LEU A 339 12.02 -5.77 1.91
CA LEU A 339 11.20 -4.69 2.41
C LEU A 339 9.74 -5.00 2.08
N GLY A 340 8.88 -4.94 3.06
CA GLY A 340 7.45 -5.11 2.91
C GLY A 340 6.66 -4.02 3.59
N ALA A 341 5.39 -3.95 3.25
CA ALA A 341 4.43 -3.06 3.88
C ALA A 341 3.11 -3.78 4.08
N GLY A 342 2.14 -3.10 4.60
CA GLY A 342 0.78 -3.61 4.68
C GLY A 342 -0.19 -2.50 5.03
N THR A 343 -1.45 -2.76 4.78
CA THR A 343 -2.52 -1.83 5.09
C THR A 343 -3.34 -2.37 6.24
N LEU A 344 -3.51 -1.54 7.26
CA LEU A 344 -4.24 -1.87 8.48
C LEU A 344 -5.59 -1.16 8.49
N VAL A 345 -6.60 -1.84 9.01
CA VAL A 345 -7.99 -1.36 9.08
C VAL A 345 -8.34 -1.11 10.53
N ALA A 346 -8.62 0.15 10.87
CA ALA A 346 -8.93 0.58 12.22
C ALA A 346 -10.36 1.13 12.33
N ILE A 347 -10.99 0.91 13.48
CA ILE A 347 -12.26 1.56 13.83
C ILE A 347 -11.95 2.92 14.44
N THR A 348 -12.32 3.99 13.76
CA THR A 348 -12.22 5.38 14.21
C THR A 348 -13.54 5.88 14.82
N LYS A 349 -14.66 5.28 14.42
CA LYS A 349 -15.97 5.53 15.03
C LYS A 349 -16.77 4.22 15.12
N ASP A 350 -17.01 3.76 16.34
CA ASP A 350 -17.68 2.48 16.59
C ASP A 350 -19.11 2.43 16.02
N SER A 351 -19.45 1.31 15.41
CA SER A 351 -20.80 0.99 14.97
C SER A 351 -20.94 -0.53 14.76
N LYS A 352 -22.19 -1.02 14.74
CA LYS A 352 -22.46 -2.42 14.39
C LYS A 352 -21.90 -2.79 13.01
N ALA A 353 -22.03 -1.88 12.04
CA ALA A 353 -21.52 -2.10 10.68
C ALA A 353 -19.98 -2.12 10.64
N ALA A 354 -19.29 -1.26 11.42
CA ALA A 354 -17.82 -1.29 11.50
C ALA A 354 -17.30 -2.60 12.11
N ARG A 355 -17.91 -3.09 13.18
CA ARG A 355 -17.54 -4.37 13.79
C ARG A 355 -17.77 -5.54 12.83
N ALA A 356 -18.93 -5.58 12.15
CA ALA A 356 -19.24 -6.59 11.16
C ALA A 356 -18.28 -6.54 9.94
N PHE A 357 -17.78 -5.36 9.59
CA PHE A 357 -16.81 -5.23 8.53
C PHE A 357 -15.44 -5.83 8.92
N ILE A 358 -14.97 -5.62 10.15
CA ILE A 358 -13.78 -6.31 10.66
C ILE A 358 -13.98 -7.84 10.64
N ASP A 359 -15.17 -8.33 11.02
CA ASP A 359 -15.47 -9.76 10.95
C ASP A 359 -15.47 -10.29 9.51
N PHE A 360 -15.94 -9.51 8.54
CA PHE A 360 -15.86 -9.86 7.12
C PHE A 360 -14.41 -9.94 6.64
N LEU A 361 -13.53 -9.02 7.04
CA LEU A 361 -12.12 -9.05 6.68
C LEU A 361 -11.34 -10.25 7.25
N LYS A 362 -11.87 -10.95 8.24
CA LYS A 362 -11.31 -12.22 8.72
C LYS A 362 -11.65 -13.41 7.82
N MET A 363 -12.62 -13.26 6.93
CA MET A 363 -13.07 -14.34 6.03
C MET A 363 -12.13 -14.45 4.82
N PRO A 364 -11.69 -15.66 4.43
CA PRO A 364 -10.90 -15.87 3.20
C PRO A 364 -11.49 -15.17 1.98
N LEU A 365 -12.81 -15.20 1.81
CA LEU A 365 -13.49 -14.60 0.68
C LEU A 365 -13.17 -13.11 0.49
N ALA A 366 -13.06 -12.31 1.57
CA ALA A 366 -12.72 -10.89 1.48
C ALA A 366 -11.33 -10.64 0.88
N HIS A 367 -10.41 -11.56 1.11
CA HIS A 367 -9.07 -11.55 0.54
C HIS A 367 -9.08 -12.08 -0.90
N GLU A 368 -9.72 -13.21 -1.13
CA GLU A 368 -9.75 -13.90 -2.43
C GLU A 368 -10.38 -13.06 -3.54
N ILE A 369 -11.44 -12.32 -3.23
CA ILE A 369 -12.04 -11.36 -4.18
C ILE A 369 -11.03 -10.30 -4.58
N PHE A 370 -10.30 -9.72 -3.64
CA PHE A 370 -9.28 -8.72 -3.94
C PHE A 370 -8.08 -9.34 -4.67
N MET A 371 -7.63 -10.56 -4.27
CA MET A 371 -6.56 -11.30 -4.97
C MET A 371 -6.89 -11.54 -6.43
N ALA A 372 -8.14 -11.91 -6.72
CA ALA A 372 -8.63 -12.17 -8.08
C ALA A 372 -8.78 -10.89 -8.91
N ASP A 373 -9.03 -9.78 -8.25
CA ASP A 373 -9.16 -8.47 -8.91
C ASP A 373 -7.80 -7.81 -9.20
N GLY A 374 -6.78 -8.16 -8.43
CA GLY A 374 -5.39 -7.74 -8.63
C GLY A 374 -4.84 -6.81 -7.55
N GLY A 375 -3.51 -6.62 -7.56
CA GLY A 375 -2.83 -5.67 -6.67
C GLY A 375 -2.88 -6.02 -5.17
N PHE A 376 -3.15 -7.28 -4.80
CA PHE A 376 -3.36 -7.70 -3.43
C PHE A 376 -2.55 -8.93 -3.05
N LEU A 377 -1.79 -8.81 -1.98
CA LEU A 377 -1.16 -9.93 -1.30
C LEU A 377 -1.70 -10.02 0.13
N THR A 378 -1.76 -11.23 0.67
CA THR A 378 -2.24 -11.45 2.02
C THR A 378 -1.38 -12.42 2.81
N PRO A 379 -1.16 -12.17 4.11
CA PRO A 379 -0.53 -13.14 5.02
C PRO A 379 -1.51 -14.20 5.54
N LEU A 380 -2.81 -14.12 5.22
CA LEU A 380 -3.82 -15.08 5.66
C LEU A 380 -3.60 -16.46 5.01
N LYS A 381 -3.33 -17.47 5.85
CA LYS A 381 -2.98 -18.83 5.40
C LYS A 381 -4.15 -19.63 4.81
N THR A 382 -5.37 -19.24 5.13
CA THR A 382 -6.59 -20.01 4.78
C THR A 382 -7.17 -19.64 3.42
N VAL A 383 -6.59 -18.68 2.70
CA VAL A 383 -7.01 -18.32 1.35
C VAL A 383 -6.67 -19.40 0.34
N ASN A 384 -7.51 -19.52 -0.69
CA ASN A 384 -7.19 -20.35 -1.84
C ASN A 384 -6.17 -19.62 -2.74
N GLN A 385 -4.99 -20.21 -2.93
CA GLN A 385 -3.90 -19.63 -3.73
C GLN A 385 -4.28 -19.50 -5.22
N ASP A 386 -5.25 -20.30 -5.71
CA ASP A 386 -5.77 -20.18 -7.07
C ASP A 386 -6.63 -18.93 -7.29
N ALA A 387 -6.94 -18.18 -6.21
CA ALA A 387 -7.59 -16.88 -6.31
C ALA A 387 -6.63 -15.77 -6.79
N TYR A 388 -5.30 -15.94 -6.72
CA TYR A 388 -4.39 -14.96 -7.32
C TYR A 388 -4.66 -14.78 -8.81
N ILE A 389 -4.66 -13.52 -9.26
CA ILE A 389 -5.00 -13.14 -10.63
C ILE A 389 -4.08 -13.81 -11.67
N ASN A 390 -2.82 -14.07 -11.32
CA ASN A 390 -1.82 -14.69 -12.20
C ASN A 390 -0.65 -15.31 -11.41
N ASP A 391 0.22 -16.02 -12.14
CA ASP A 391 1.42 -16.66 -11.57
C ASP A 391 2.44 -15.64 -11.06
N SER A 392 2.46 -14.44 -11.61
CA SER A 392 3.36 -13.37 -11.17
C SER A 392 3.00 -12.91 -9.74
N ALA A 393 1.71 -12.72 -9.44
CA ALA A 393 1.24 -12.42 -8.09
C ALA A 393 1.57 -13.57 -7.11
N ARG A 394 1.46 -14.82 -7.57
CA ARG A 394 1.86 -16.00 -6.77
C ARG A 394 3.36 -16.01 -6.46
N LYS A 395 4.23 -15.70 -7.43
CA LYS A 395 5.68 -15.57 -7.24
C LYS A 395 6.05 -14.49 -6.24
N GLN A 396 5.29 -13.39 -6.18
CA GLN A 396 5.49 -12.34 -5.16
C GLN A 396 5.25 -12.89 -3.74
N GLY A 397 4.20 -13.68 -3.56
CA GLY A 397 3.95 -14.38 -2.31
C GLY A 397 5.10 -15.34 -1.92
N GLU A 398 5.71 -16.02 -2.89
CA GLU A 398 6.88 -16.88 -2.66
C GLU A 398 8.12 -16.09 -2.21
N ILE A 399 8.36 -14.90 -2.76
CA ILE A 399 9.46 -14.03 -2.31
C ILE A 399 9.29 -13.67 -0.83
N LEU A 400 8.07 -13.29 -0.41
CA LEU A 400 7.76 -13.00 0.99
C LEU A 400 8.02 -14.19 1.90
N SER A 401 7.63 -15.39 1.47
CA SER A 401 7.74 -16.61 2.28
C SER A 401 9.16 -17.16 2.37
N THR A 402 10.03 -16.86 1.40
CA THR A 402 11.42 -17.34 1.31
C THR A 402 12.48 -16.30 1.68
N ALA A 403 12.07 -15.10 2.07
CA ALA A 403 12.96 -14.03 2.49
C ALA A 403 13.83 -14.47 3.68
N THR A 404 15.14 -14.20 3.63
CA THR A 404 16.06 -14.45 4.75
C THR A 404 15.88 -13.40 5.86
N THR A 405 15.47 -12.22 5.49
CA THR A 405 15.15 -11.09 6.36
C THR A 405 13.94 -10.37 5.79
N PHE A 406 12.93 -10.17 6.62
CA PHE A 406 11.80 -9.31 6.32
C PHE A 406 11.79 -8.13 7.30
N ARG A 407 11.62 -6.91 6.77
CA ARG A 407 11.32 -5.73 7.59
C ARG A 407 10.15 -4.98 6.99
N PHE A 408 9.30 -4.51 7.89
CA PHE A 408 8.24 -3.58 7.50
C PHE A 408 8.86 -2.22 7.17
N ASP A 409 8.23 -1.49 6.26
CA ASP A 409 8.53 -0.13 5.87
C ASP A 409 8.86 0.73 7.09
N GLY A 410 10.07 1.28 7.12
CA GLY A 410 10.58 2.00 8.29
C GLY A 410 9.86 3.31 8.51
N SER A 411 9.58 4.06 7.45
CA SER A 411 8.86 5.34 7.54
C SER A 411 7.44 5.15 8.07
N ASP A 412 6.79 4.06 7.69
CA ASP A 412 5.45 3.71 8.16
C ASP A 412 5.43 3.31 9.65
N LEU A 413 6.54 2.80 10.18
CA LEU A 413 6.69 2.45 11.60
C LEU A 413 7.06 3.64 12.48
N MET A 414 7.68 4.69 11.91
CA MET A 414 8.09 5.88 12.66
C MET A 414 6.88 6.71 13.11
N PRO A 415 7.02 7.58 14.13
CA PRO A 415 5.98 8.55 14.46
C PRO A 415 5.53 9.31 13.20
N GLY A 416 4.21 9.53 13.04
CA GLY A 416 3.65 10.10 11.80
C GLY A 416 4.29 11.43 11.38
N LYS A 417 4.69 12.30 12.34
CA LYS A 417 5.41 13.55 12.05
C LYS A 417 6.78 13.32 11.41
N ILE A 418 7.39 12.16 11.63
CA ILE A 418 8.70 11.82 11.07
C ILE A 418 8.52 11.01 9.80
N GLY A 419 7.92 9.82 9.86
CA GLY A 419 7.80 8.93 8.73
C GLY A 419 6.99 9.55 7.60
N ALA A 420 5.74 9.89 7.86
CA ALA A 420 4.82 10.52 6.90
C ALA A 420 4.98 12.07 6.81
N GLY A 421 5.97 12.63 7.46
CA GLY A 421 6.24 14.08 7.49
C GLY A 421 7.66 14.42 7.07
N ALA A 422 8.56 14.54 8.06
CA ALA A 422 9.93 15.05 7.84
C ALA A 422 10.76 14.16 6.91
N PHE A 423 10.57 12.84 6.91
CA PHE A 423 11.30 11.93 6.04
C PHE A 423 10.83 12.08 4.59
N TRP A 424 9.52 12.05 4.32
CA TRP A 424 9.00 12.27 2.98
C TRP A 424 9.46 13.60 2.39
N THR A 425 9.29 14.71 3.12
CA THR A 425 9.69 16.04 2.66
C THR A 425 11.20 16.16 2.52
N GLY A 426 11.97 15.55 3.43
CA GLY A 426 13.42 15.51 3.37
C GLY A 426 13.93 14.80 2.11
N MET A 427 13.29 13.75 1.67
CA MET A 427 13.66 13.04 0.43
C MET A 427 13.34 13.84 -0.83
N VAL A 428 12.26 14.63 -0.83
CA VAL A 428 11.97 15.59 -1.92
C VAL A 428 13.07 16.66 -1.98
N ASP A 429 13.45 17.22 -0.84
CA ASP A 429 14.54 18.18 -0.73
C ASP A 429 15.88 17.61 -1.20
N PHE A 430 16.16 16.34 -0.85
CA PHE A 430 17.37 15.63 -1.28
C PHE A 430 17.46 15.53 -2.80
N VAL A 431 16.39 15.08 -3.45
CA VAL A 431 16.34 15.01 -4.92
C VAL A 431 16.39 16.41 -5.53
N GLY A 432 15.80 17.41 -4.87
CA GLY A 432 15.85 18.82 -5.24
C GLY A 432 17.23 19.49 -5.09
N GLY A 433 18.25 18.77 -4.58
CA GLY A 433 19.64 19.24 -4.55
C GLY A 433 20.29 19.31 -3.17
N LYS A 434 19.52 19.09 -2.07
CA LYS A 434 20.12 19.03 -0.73
C LYS A 434 21.12 17.87 -0.63
N SER A 435 22.17 17.99 0.18
CA SER A 435 23.10 16.89 0.46
C SER A 435 22.42 15.79 1.31
N ALA A 436 22.91 14.56 1.24
CA ALA A 436 22.43 13.49 2.10
C ALA A 436 22.64 13.79 3.58
N GLN A 437 23.80 14.36 3.92
CA GLN A 437 24.13 14.77 5.30
C GLN A 437 23.16 15.85 5.82
N ASP A 438 22.90 16.90 5.03
CA ASP A 438 21.99 17.98 5.44
C ASP A 438 20.52 17.48 5.50
N THR A 439 20.17 16.53 4.65
CA THR A 439 18.86 15.88 4.68
C THR A 439 18.68 15.07 5.96
N GLY A 440 19.64 14.19 6.27
CA GLY A 440 19.62 13.41 7.51
C GLY A 440 19.58 14.30 8.75
N ALA A 441 20.40 15.35 8.80
CA ALA A 441 20.42 16.32 9.90
C ALA A 441 19.07 17.06 10.07
N ALA A 442 18.41 17.42 8.97
CA ALA A 442 17.11 18.09 9.02
C ALA A 442 16.00 17.14 9.56
N ILE A 443 16.01 15.89 9.13
CA ILE A 443 15.05 14.88 9.62
C ILE A 443 15.33 14.58 11.11
N GLN A 444 16.60 14.42 11.49
CA GLN A 444 16.98 14.20 12.89
C GLN A 444 16.53 15.34 13.79
N LYS A 445 16.73 16.58 13.36
CA LYS A 445 16.25 17.76 14.09
C LYS A 445 14.74 17.72 14.31
N ALA A 446 13.97 17.36 13.28
CA ALA A 446 12.51 17.22 13.42
C ALA A 446 12.14 16.12 14.43
N TRP A 447 12.92 15.02 14.48
CA TRP A 447 12.72 13.97 15.47
C TRP A 447 13.01 14.43 16.89
N ASP A 448 14.09 15.17 17.09
CA ASP A 448 14.46 15.69 18.42
C ASP A 448 13.44 16.71 18.96
N GLU A 449 12.62 17.31 18.07
CA GLU A 449 11.52 18.24 18.42
C GLU A 449 10.20 17.53 18.80
N ILE A 450 10.08 16.23 18.60
CA ILE A 450 8.91 15.47 19.07
C ILE A 450 9.02 15.30 20.60
N LYS A 451 8.05 15.86 21.29
CA LYS A 451 7.91 15.77 22.75
C LYS A 451 6.94 14.67 23.16
#